data_18675d30ef26a4fce9d94297f1ef43c9
#
_entry.id   18675d30ef26a4fce9d94297f1ef43c9
#
_cell.length_a   1.000
_cell.length_b   1.000
_cell.length_c   1.000
_cell.angle_alpha   90.00
_cell.angle_beta   90.00
_cell.angle_gamma   90.00
#
_symmetry.space_group_name_H-M   'P 1'
#
loop_
_entity.id
_entity.type
_entity.pdbx_description
1 polymer ?
#
loop_
_entity_poly.entity_id
_entity_poly.type
_entity_poly.pdbx_seq_one_letter_code
_entity_poly.pdbx_strand_id
1 'polypeptide(L)'
;MANNLNDISKDNSEVVVSTLTRWGQSSSEEMQRLIRRALRTLLKQGNVGALGLLGYESPGVSVAALSLQNQRVLKEGGLIFRFSFVSEKSQKLMIDYRIYYMKSNWKQAPKTFKWAGRTVKAGDVGEIPRKQPFKTISTHKHYRGRRKIEIIVNGQAMAESDFECD
;
A
#
# COMPACT_ATOMS: atom_id res chain seq x y z
N MET A 1 -12.88 10.22 -17.63
CA MET A 1 -13.88 9.69 -16.66
C MET A 1 -13.21 9.15 -15.40
N ALA A 2 -12.35 8.11 -15.40
CA ALA A 2 -11.75 7.53 -14.19
C ALA A 2 -10.97 8.51 -13.30
N ASN A 3 -10.26 9.48 -13.84
CA ASN A 3 -9.55 10.50 -13.07
C ASN A 3 -10.52 11.42 -12.32
N ASN A 4 -11.61 11.83 -12.96
CA ASN A 4 -12.65 12.67 -12.31
C ASN A 4 -13.28 11.94 -11.13
N LEU A 5 -13.63 10.66 -11.30
CA LEU A 5 -14.15 9.83 -10.20
C LEU A 5 -13.13 9.68 -9.07
N ASN A 6 -11.85 9.51 -9.40
CA ASN A 6 -10.80 9.47 -8.39
C ASN A 6 -10.64 10.80 -7.65
N ASP A 7 -10.85 11.94 -8.30
CA ASP A 7 -10.81 13.24 -7.64
C ASP A 7 -12.04 13.46 -6.76
N ILE A 8 -13.24 13.14 -7.25
CA ILE A 8 -14.48 13.17 -6.47
C ILE A 8 -14.39 12.25 -5.23
N SER A 9 -13.72 11.10 -5.35
CA SER A 9 -13.61 10.13 -4.26
C SER A 9 -12.87 10.65 -3.02
N LYS A 10 -12.10 11.73 -3.15
CA LYS A 10 -11.39 12.35 -2.02
C LYS A 10 -12.36 13.00 -1.02
N ASP A 11 -13.45 13.55 -1.54
CA ASP A 11 -14.46 14.27 -0.74
C ASP A 11 -15.75 13.45 -0.55
N ASN A 12 -16.08 12.59 -1.54
CA ASN A 12 -17.33 11.83 -1.60
C ASN A 12 -17.07 10.35 -1.92
N SER A 13 -16.35 9.66 -1.04
CA SER A 13 -15.94 8.27 -1.27
C SER A 13 -17.11 7.30 -1.43
N GLU A 14 -18.18 7.44 -0.63
CA GLU A 14 -19.35 6.56 -0.65
C GLU A 14 -20.12 6.66 -1.98
N VAL A 15 -20.29 7.88 -2.49
CA VAL A 15 -20.95 8.13 -3.78
C VAL A 15 -20.19 7.46 -4.92
N VAL A 16 -18.87 7.58 -4.91
CA VAL A 16 -18.03 6.95 -5.95
C VAL A 16 -18.08 5.44 -5.84
N VAL A 17 -17.94 4.88 -4.64
CA VAL A 17 -17.98 3.42 -4.43
C VAL A 17 -19.34 2.86 -4.85
N SER A 18 -20.47 3.46 -4.44
CA SER A 18 -21.81 3.00 -4.81
C SER A 18 -22.06 3.09 -6.33
N THR A 19 -21.58 4.16 -6.97
CA THR A 19 -21.68 4.31 -8.41
C THR A 19 -20.90 3.26 -9.17
N LEU A 20 -19.65 3.01 -8.74
CA LEU A 20 -18.78 2.01 -9.36
C LEU A 20 -19.26 0.58 -9.08
N THR A 21 -19.92 0.33 -7.95
CA THR A 21 -20.57 -0.96 -7.67
C THR A 21 -21.67 -1.27 -8.68
N ARG A 22 -22.50 -0.29 -8.97
CA ARG A 22 -23.55 -0.45 -10.02
C ARG A 22 -22.96 -0.68 -11.41
N TRP A 23 -21.89 0.02 -11.76
CA TRP A 23 -21.22 -0.15 -13.05
C TRP A 23 -20.46 -1.46 -13.15
N GLY A 24 -19.90 -1.95 -12.04
CA GLY A 24 -19.13 -3.19 -11.96
C GLY A 24 -19.96 -4.46 -12.19
N GLN A 25 -21.29 -4.37 -12.18
CA GLN A 25 -22.17 -5.45 -12.57
C GLN A 25 -22.03 -5.80 -14.07
N SER A 26 -21.56 -4.86 -14.88
CA SER A 26 -21.18 -5.07 -16.28
C SER A 26 -19.70 -5.52 -16.32
N SER A 27 -19.45 -6.79 -16.63
CA SER A 27 -18.16 -7.47 -16.44
C SER A 27 -17.11 -7.25 -17.54
N SER A 28 -17.13 -6.16 -18.32
CA SER A 28 -16.10 -5.92 -19.34
C SER A 28 -14.74 -5.61 -18.71
N GLU A 29 -13.66 -6.08 -19.33
CA GLU A 29 -12.30 -5.78 -18.86
C GLU A 29 -12.00 -4.28 -18.82
N GLU A 30 -12.56 -3.52 -19.74
CA GLU A 30 -12.40 -2.07 -19.80
C GLU A 30 -13.04 -1.40 -18.59
N MET A 31 -14.22 -1.85 -18.17
CA MET A 31 -14.89 -1.37 -16.98
C MET A 31 -14.08 -1.71 -15.72
N GLN A 32 -13.52 -2.91 -15.63
CA GLN A 32 -12.64 -3.31 -14.53
C GLN A 32 -11.38 -2.44 -14.44
N ARG A 33 -10.77 -2.09 -15.58
CA ARG A 33 -9.62 -1.17 -15.62
C ARG A 33 -10.01 0.24 -15.17
N LEU A 34 -11.19 0.74 -15.62
CA LEU A 34 -11.74 2.02 -15.22
C LEU A 34 -11.98 2.08 -13.71
N ILE A 35 -12.64 1.08 -13.14
CA ILE A 35 -12.92 0.96 -11.71
C ILE A 35 -11.62 1.00 -10.89
N ARG A 36 -10.63 0.18 -11.23
CA ARG A 36 -9.33 0.18 -10.53
C ARG A 36 -8.64 1.54 -10.57
N ARG A 37 -8.71 2.23 -11.71
CA ARG A 37 -8.11 3.55 -11.87
C ARG A 37 -8.86 4.63 -11.08
N ALA A 38 -10.19 4.56 -11.03
CA ALA A 38 -11.03 5.48 -10.27
C ALA A 38 -10.83 5.31 -8.76
N LEU A 39 -10.62 4.08 -8.28
CA LEU A 39 -10.45 3.77 -6.86
C LEU A 39 -9.03 3.93 -6.33
N ARG A 40 -8.04 4.30 -7.15
CA ARG A 40 -6.61 4.28 -6.77
C ARG A 40 -6.28 5.04 -5.47
N THR A 41 -6.96 6.16 -5.22
CA THR A 41 -6.75 6.95 -3.99
C THR A 41 -7.37 6.24 -2.79
N LEU A 42 -8.61 5.78 -2.92
CA LEU A 42 -9.32 5.05 -1.86
C LEU A 42 -8.61 3.75 -1.48
N LEU A 43 -8.07 3.02 -2.46
CA LEU A 43 -7.28 1.81 -2.19
C LEU A 43 -6.03 2.11 -1.36
N LYS A 44 -5.30 3.20 -1.67
CA LYS A 44 -4.14 3.64 -0.87
C LYS A 44 -4.51 4.09 0.54
N GLN A 45 -5.74 4.58 0.72
CA GLN A 45 -6.28 4.96 2.01
C GLN A 45 -6.82 3.76 2.82
N GLY A 46 -6.93 2.58 2.19
CA GLY A 46 -7.48 1.40 2.82
C GLY A 46 -9.01 1.44 2.95
N ASN A 47 -9.71 2.15 2.07
CA ASN A 47 -11.16 2.24 2.10
C ASN A 47 -11.79 0.85 1.87
N VAL A 48 -12.56 0.38 2.85
CA VAL A 48 -13.13 -0.98 2.89
C VAL A 48 -14.08 -1.22 1.70
N GLY A 49 -14.92 -0.24 1.35
CA GLY A 49 -15.85 -0.36 0.22
C GLY A 49 -15.12 -0.49 -1.11
N ALA A 50 -14.06 0.32 -1.31
CA ALA A 50 -13.23 0.24 -2.52
C ALA A 50 -12.46 -1.08 -2.62
N LEU A 51 -11.96 -1.60 -1.51
CA LEU A 51 -11.30 -2.90 -1.44
C LEU A 51 -12.28 -4.03 -1.74
N GLY A 52 -13.46 -4.04 -1.09
CA GLY A 52 -14.51 -5.02 -1.31
C GLY A 52 -14.98 -5.08 -2.75
N LEU A 53 -15.11 -3.93 -3.43
CA LEU A 53 -15.48 -3.87 -4.85
C LEU A 53 -14.50 -4.61 -5.78
N LEU A 54 -13.23 -4.68 -5.40
CA LEU A 54 -12.18 -5.41 -6.12
C LEU A 54 -11.97 -6.84 -5.60
N GLY A 55 -12.80 -7.30 -4.66
CA GLY A 55 -12.74 -8.62 -4.08
C GLY A 55 -11.61 -8.81 -3.05
N TYR A 56 -11.16 -7.72 -2.41
CA TYR A 56 -10.24 -7.77 -1.28
C TYR A 56 -11.05 -7.72 0.02
N GLU A 57 -10.94 -8.75 0.81
CA GLU A 57 -11.54 -8.84 2.13
C GLU A 57 -10.56 -8.41 3.23
N SER A 58 -11.04 -8.38 4.48
CA SER A 58 -10.17 -8.25 5.64
C SER A 58 -9.10 -9.35 5.61
N PRO A 59 -7.80 -8.99 5.75
CA PRO A 59 -6.72 -9.94 5.58
C PRO A 59 -6.71 -10.99 6.71
N GLY A 60 -6.80 -12.26 6.32
CA GLY A 60 -6.55 -13.39 7.22
C GLY A 60 -5.10 -13.85 7.04
N VAL A 61 -4.16 -13.09 7.58
CA VAL A 61 -2.74 -13.43 7.54
C VAL A 61 -2.11 -13.27 8.91
N SER A 62 -1.30 -14.24 9.30
CA SER A 62 -0.40 -14.13 10.44
C SER A 62 0.96 -13.62 9.97
N VAL A 63 1.43 -12.53 10.58
CA VAL A 63 2.74 -11.95 10.26
C VAL A 63 3.84 -12.79 10.91
N ALA A 64 4.70 -13.39 10.08
CA ALA A 64 5.87 -14.12 10.58
C ALA A 64 7.03 -13.19 10.91
N ALA A 65 7.34 -12.24 10.00
CA ALA A 65 8.39 -11.25 10.23
C ALA A 65 8.31 -10.05 9.28
N LEU A 66 8.76 -8.89 9.80
CA LEU A 66 9.23 -7.76 9.00
C LEU A 66 10.71 -7.55 9.36
N SER A 67 11.61 -7.88 8.45
CA SER A 67 13.05 -7.74 8.66
C SER A 67 13.64 -6.65 7.78
N LEU A 68 14.43 -5.77 8.38
CA LEU A 68 15.22 -4.76 7.69
C LEU A 68 16.66 -5.26 7.59
N GLN A 69 17.20 -5.35 6.38
CA GLN A 69 18.60 -5.74 6.18
C GLN A 69 19.55 -4.64 6.64
N ASN A 70 19.12 -3.37 6.53
CA ASN A 70 19.86 -2.21 6.99
C ASN A 70 18.91 -1.28 7.76
N GLN A 71 19.22 -1.05 9.04
CA GLN A 71 18.46 -0.11 9.87
C GLN A 71 18.89 1.35 9.66
N ARG A 72 20.03 1.57 9.00
CA ARG A 72 20.54 2.89 8.64
C ARG A 72 20.69 3.00 7.12
N VAL A 73 20.01 3.98 6.55
CA VAL A 73 20.03 4.28 5.12
C VAL A 73 20.93 5.48 4.90
N LEU A 74 22.05 5.27 4.22
CA LEU A 74 22.96 6.33 3.83
C LEU A 74 22.34 7.18 2.71
N LYS A 75 22.83 8.40 2.58
CA LYS A 75 22.48 9.30 1.48
C LYS A 75 22.71 8.58 0.13
N GLU A 76 21.74 8.67 -0.77
CA GLU A 76 21.71 7.97 -2.07
C GLU A 76 21.58 6.44 -1.98
N GLY A 77 21.41 5.90 -0.78
CA GLY A 77 21.22 4.48 -0.53
C GLY A 77 19.80 3.99 -0.74
N GLY A 78 19.47 2.87 -0.11
CA GLY A 78 18.13 2.30 -0.14
C GLY A 78 17.84 1.45 1.10
N LEU A 79 16.58 1.44 1.52
CA LEU A 79 16.10 0.52 2.55
C LEU A 79 15.81 -0.82 1.90
N ILE A 80 16.45 -1.87 2.37
CA ILE A 80 16.21 -3.25 1.96
C ILE A 80 15.46 -3.95 3.07
N PHE A 81 14.29 -4.47 2.75
CA PHE A 81 13.43 -5.12 3.73
C PHE A 81 12.71 -6.32 3.12
N ARG A 82 12.22 -7.18 4.01
CA ARG A 82 11.52 -8.41 3.66
C ARG A 82 10.33 -8.58 4.60
N PHE A 83 9.21 -8.96 4.02
CA PHE A 83 7.98 -9.27 4.74
C PHE A 83 7.63 -10.72 4.55
N SER A 84 7.43 -11.44 5.65
CA SER A 84 7.04 -12.84 5.66
C SER A 84 5.70 -13.01 6.39
N PHE A 85 4.82 -13.83 5.85
CA PHE A 85 3.50 -14.09 6.39
C PHE A 85 3.02 -15.51 6.08
N VAL A 86 2.05 -15.98 6.84
CA VAL A 86 1.30 -17.22 6.58
C VAL A 86 -0.16 -16.85 6.34
N SER A 87 -0.76 -17.37 5.28
CA SER A 87 -2.17 -17.14 4.98
C SER A 87 -3.05 -18.11 5.75
N GLU A 88 -4.05 -17.58 6.46
CA GLU A 88 -5.00 -18.37 7.24
C GLU A 88 -6.17 -18.89 6.41
N LYS A 89 -6.44 -18.25 5.27
CA LYS A 89 -7.53 -18.60 4.35
C LYS A 89 -7.14 -18.37 2.90
N SER A 90 -7.93 -18.96 1.98
CA SER A 90 -7.80 -18.65 0.55
C SER A 90 -8.35 -17.25 0.27
N GLN A 91 -7.51 -16.34 -0.26
CA GLN A 91 -7.87 -14.94 -0.42
C GLN A 91 -6.98 -14.21 -1.44
N LYS A 92 -7.43 -13.03 -1.86
CA LYS A 92 -6.61 -12.08 -2.61
C LYS A 92 -5.95 -11.12 -1.64
N LEU A 93 -4.65 -10.89 -1.81
CA LEU A 93 -3.88 -9.95 -1.01
C LEU A 93 -3.39 -8.80 -1.90
N MET A 94 -3.65 -7.58 -1.46
CA MET A 94 -3.00 -6.37 -1.93
C MET A 94 -2.02 -5.94 -0.85
N ILE A 95 -0.73 -6.06 -1.14
CA ILE A 95 0.33 -5.77 -0.20
C ILE A 95 0.99 -4.46 -0.63
N ASP A 96 0.94 -3.49 0.24
CA ASP A 96 1.53 -2.18 0.10
C ASP A 96 2.49 -1.93 1.25
N TYR A 97 3.34 -0.91 1.14
CA TYR A 97 4.12 -0.42 2.27
C TYR A 97 4.03 1.10 2.33
N ARG A 98 4.10 1.64 3.53
CA ARG A 98 4.05 3.07 3.81
C ARG A 98 5.33 3.51 4.51
N ILE A 99 5.93 4.56 4.00
CA ILE A 99 7.10 5.18 4.62
C ILE A 99 6.71 6.56 5.11
N TYR A 100 7.09 6.87 6.34
CA TYR A 100 6.93 8.17 6.95
C TYR A 100 8.18 9.01 6.68
N TYR A 101 8.06 9.93 5.72
CA TYR A 101 9.15 10.80 5.32
C TYR A 101 9.25 12.02 6.22
N MET A 102 10.46 12.34 6.66
CA MET A 102 10.73 13.57 7.38
C MET A 102 10.65 14.78 6.43
N LYS A 103 9.89 15.79 6.81
CA LYS A 103 9.78 17.08 6.11
C LYS A 103 10.74 18.12 6.71
N SER A 104 10.88 19.26 6.06
CA SER A 104 11.70 20.41 6.53
C SER A 104 11.27 20.95 7.88
N ASN A 105 10.02 20.80 8.25
CA ASN A 105 9.45 21.24 9.53
C ASN A 105 9.50 20.15 10.63
N TRP A 106 10.32 19.10 10.44
CA TRP A 106 10.49 17.96 11.34
C TRP A 106 9.22 17.11 11.56
N LYS A 107 8.16 17.36 10.81
CA LYS A 107 6.97 16.50 10.81
C LYS A 107 7.14 15.37 9.81
N GLN A 108 6.62 14.22 10.16
CA GLN A 108 6.60 13.06 9.26
C GLN A 108 5.35 13.10 8.37
N ALA A 109 5.51 12.74 7.10
CA ALA A 109 4.41 12.59 6.16
C ALA A 109 4.42 11.18 5.57
N PRO A 110 3.30 10.46 5.66
CA PRO A 110 3.18 9.12 5.10
C PRO A 110 3.10 9.15 3.59
N LYS A 111 3.78 8.21 2.94
CA LYS A 111 3.64 7.93 1.51
C LYS A 111 3.50 6.43 1.31
N THR A 112 2.37 6.02 0.72
CA THR A 112 2.06 4.61 0.45
C THR A 112 2.53 4.23 -0.95
N PHE A 113 3.20 3.09 -1.04
CA PHE A 113 3.72 2.50 -2.27
C PHE A 113 3.06 1.15 -2.49
N LYS A 114 2.60 0.91 -3.71
CA LYS A 114 2.13 -0.40 -4.11
C LYS A 114 3.32 -1.36 -4.21
N TRP A 115 3.15 -2.56 -3.66
CA TRP A 115 4.21 -3.55 -3.64
C TRP A 115 3.87 -4.79 -4.45
N ALA A 116 2.84 -5.55 -4.03
CA ALA A 116 2.48 -6.79 -4.68
C ALA A 116 0.96 -7.04 -4.60
N GLY A 117 0.44 -7.77 -5.60
CA GLY A 117 -0.86 -8.41 -5.55
C GLY A 117 -0.65 -9.92 -5.63
N ARG A 118 -1.29 -10.69 -4.76
CA ARG A 118 -1.20 -12.15 -4.73
C ARG A 118 -2.56 -12.78 -4.48
N THR A 119 -2.76 -13.95 -5.06
CA THR A 119 -3.83 -14.88 -4.65
C THR A 119 -3.14 -16.01 -3.91
N VAL A 120 -3.59 -16.28 -2.70
CA VAL A 120 -3.01 -17.27 -1.79
C VAL A 120 -4.07 -18.25 -1.31
N LYS A 121 -3.63 -19.43 -0.90
CA LYS A 121 -4.46 -20.45 -0.26
C LYS A 121 -4.20 -20.45 1.25
N ALA A 122 -5.10 -21.10 2.01
CA ALA A 122 -4.85 -21.34 3.42
C ALA A 122 -3.56 -22.16 3.61
N GLY A 123 -2.70 -21.73 4.53
CA GLY A 123 -1.40 -22.33 4.82
C GLY A 123 -0.25 -21.88 3.92
N ASP A 124 -0.50 -21.09 2.87
CA ASP A 124 0.57 -20.58 2.02
C ASP A 124 1.49 -19.64 2.83
N VAL A 125 2.79 -19.89 2.72
CA VAL A 125 3.83 -19.02 3.28
C VAL A 125 4.30 -18.07 2.20
N GLY A 126 4.23 -16.78 2.48
CA GLY A 126 4.72 -15.73 1.59
C GLY A 126 5.97 -15.06 2.16
N GLU A 127 6.97 -14.86 1.30
CA GLU A 127 8.13 -14.03 1.61
C GLU A 127 8.38 -13.08 0.44
N ILE A 128 8.42 -11.79 0.72
CA ILE A 128 8.51 -10.76 -0.31
C ILE A 128 9.64 -9.79 0.04
N PRO A 129 10.74 -9.79 -0.73
CA PRO A 129 11.80 -8.81 -0.57
C PRO A 129 11.49 -7.51 -1.32
N ARG A 130 12.00 -6.39 -0.81
CA ARG A 130 11.90 -5.08 -1.46
C ARG A 130 13.12 -4.21 -1.17
N LYS A 131 13.51 -3.41 -2.17
CA LYS A 131 14.44 -2.30 -2.01
C LYS A 131 13.72 -0.99 -2.34
N GLN A 132 13.68 -0.08 -1.38
CA GLN A 132 13.17 1.27 -1.57
C GLN A 132 14.34 2.23 -1.68
N PRO A 133 14.58 2.84 -2.86
CA PRO A 133 15.67 3.80 -3.03
C PRO A 133 15.34 5.13 -2.34
N PHE A 134 16.36 5.77 -1.77
CA PHE A 134 16.33 7.10 -1.17
C PHE A 134 17.26 8.04 -1.95
N LYS A 135 17.08 8.09 -3.28
CA LYS A 135 17.85 9.00 -4.13
C LYS A 135 17.31 10.42 -3.98
N THR A 136 18.20 11.36 -3.83
CA THR A 136 17.88 12.80 -3.90
C THR A 136 17.56 13.16 -5.35
N ILE A 137 16.31 13.56 -5.60
CA ILE A 137 15.91 14.10 -6.90
C ILE A 137 15.71 15.62 -6.71
N SER A 138 15.87 16.40 -7.77
CA SER A 138 15.76 17.86 -7.76
C SER A 138 14.51 18.41 -7.03
N THR A 139 13.43 17.61 -7.03
CA THR A 139 12.14 17.97 -6.40
C THR A 139 11.95 17.39 -5.00
N HIS A 140 12.90 16.56 -4.48
CA HIS A 140 12.73 15.86 -3.21
C HIS A 140 14.03 15.75 -2.43
N LYS A 141 14.16 16.57 -1.38
CA LYS A 141 15.24 16.45 -0.40
C LYS A 141 14.85 15.45 0.69
N HIS A 142 15.73 14.52 0.98
CA HIS A 142 15.60 13.63 2.13
C HIS A 142 16.26 14.27 3.35
N TYR A 143 15.47 14.55 4.38
CA TYR A 143 15.97 15.08 5.64
C TYR A 143 16.43 13.93 6.54
N ARG A 144 17.47 14.15 7.32
CA ARG A 144 18.00 13.18 8.29
C ARG A 144 16.98 12.89 9.38
N GLY A 145 17.09 11.70 9.99
CA GLY A 145 16.35 11.35 11.19
C GLY A 145 15.62 10.01 11.11
N ARG A 146 14.97 9.70 12.23
CA ARG A 146 14.22 8.46 12.41
C ARG A 146 12.96 8.46 11.54
N ARG A 147 12.72 7.35 10.91
CA ARG A 147 11.57 7.10 10.04
C ARG A 147 10.91 5.78 10.41
N LYS A 148 9.68 5.61 9.97
CA LYS A 148 8.93 4.38 10.15
C LYS A 148 8.54 3.80 8.79
N ILE A 149 8.57 2.48 8.68
CA ILE A 149 7.95 1.70 7.62
C ILE A 149 6.80 0.89 8.20
N GLU A 150 5.67 0.88 7.52
CA GLU A 150 4.53 0.00 7.80
C GLU A 150 4.25 -0.88 6.59
N ILE A 151 3.91 -2.13 6.85
CA ILE A 151 3.39 -3.05 5.84
C ILE A 151 1.87 -3.07 5.96
N ILE A 152 1.21 -2.88 4.82
CA ILE A 152 -0.24 -2.77 4.72
C ILE A 152 -0.74 -3.91 3.86
N VAL A 153 -1.66 -4.72 4.38
CA VAL A 153 -2.30 -5.80 3.64
C VAL A 153 -3.79 -5.52 3.59
N ASN A 154 -4.36 -5.49 2.40
CA ASN A 154 -5.78 -5.15 2.16
C ASN A 154 -6.23 -3.91 2.96
N GLY A 155 -5.39 -2.86 2.99
CA GLY A 155 -5.67 -1.60 3.67
C GLY A 155 -5.43 -1.58 5.18
N GLN A 156 -5.08 -2.70 5.81
CA GLN A 156 -4.78 -2.80 7.23
C GLN A 156 -3.27 -2.85 7.49
N ALA A 157 -2.79 -2.09 8.47
CA ALA A 157 -1.40 -2.12 8.91
C ALA A 157 -1.16 -3.42 9.69
N MET A 158 -0.23 -4.26 9.19
CA MET A 158 0.05 -5.59 9.75
C MET A 158 1.38 -5.65 10.48
N ALA A 159 2.37 -4.85 10.08
CA ALA A 159 3.69 -4.82 10.68
C ALA A 159 4.31 -3.44 10.53
N GLU A 160 5.15 -3.05 11.46
CA GLU A 160 5.92 -1.80 11.39
C GLU A 160 7.33 -1.98 11.92
N SER A 161 8.23 -1.12 11.48
CA SER A 161 9.61 -1.05 11.97
C SER A 161 10.17 0.35 11.76
N ASP A 162 11.11 0.71 12.62
CA ASP A 162 11.82 2.00 12.51
C ASP A 162 13.17 1.83 11.83
N PHE A 163 13.62 2.89 11.17
CA PHE A 163 14.94 3.00 10.58
C PHE A 163 15.43 4.44 10.57
N GLU A 164 16.73 4.63 10.43
CA GLU A 164 17.35 5.96 10.34
C GLU A 164 17.76 6.28 8.90
N CYS A 165 17.70 7.56 8.56
CA CYS A 165 18.17 8.09 7.28
C CYS A 165 19.15 9.23 7.53
N ASP A 166 20.34 9.14 6.91
CA ASP A 166 21.41 10.16 6.98
C ASP A 166 21.25 11.24 5.91
#